data_60f759951dc53057ed29096171993df4
#
_entry.id   60f759951dc53057ed29096171993df4
#
_cell.length_a   1.000
_cell.length_b   1.000
_cell.length_c   1.000
_cell.angle_alpha   90.00
_cell.angle_beta   90.00
_cell.angle_gamma   90.00
#
_symmetry.space_group_name_H-M   'P 1'
#
loop_
_entity.id
_entity.type
_entity.pdbx_description
1 polymer ?
#
loop_
_entity_poly.entity_id
_entity_poly.type
_entity_poly.pdbx_seq_one_letter_code
_entity_poly.pdbx_strand_id
1 'polypeptide(L)'
;LVCLTFASLDVSAAEPPAADAARRFIAEYEASIRPLQIASALADWNAQASGKDEDYKAAQEAQNKLDAALSDPAAFARLKQVREDLGKVQPKPDSLLARQIELLYLEYAAKQIDTELLRRITAKASACMQAFNVYRAKVNDRELPDSEVRKVLRESRDSAYRRAVWEAAKGVGSVVEKDLKELVKLRNQAARKLGFTDFYEMQLQFAEMTKSEVLKLFDELHELTREPFREAKSRLDAGLAADYGIPVAELRPWHYHDPFFQEPPATYTDHLDPIYQSADVVKLATEFYAGIDLPIDDVIARSDLYERPGKYPHAMCMDVDRDGDIRIMANVVPNHQWMSTMLHELGHAVYDKYIPRSVPYVLRTPAHSFTTEAVAMLFERVADQPAWMQSVGLKVHDPKAIAETTDRMHRDHVLIFAGWSQVMVRFEAALYADPDQDLNRLWWDLVEKYQLVNRPEGRNTPDYASKIHIISSPVYYHSYMMGEMFASQLHHTIVRDVLKANTPTPLYSGRKAIGDFMKEKVFGPGASLRWDALVRHATGRDLSPKTMMAEIGGDERMSATAD
;
A
#
# COMPACT_ATOMS: atom_id res chain seq x y z
N LEU A 1 15.72 73.22 -8.05
CA LEU A 1 15.04 71.88 -8.09
C LEU A 1 15.88 70.92 -7.27
N VAL A 2 15.45 70.64 -6.02
CA VAL A 2 16.06 69.64 -5.15
C VAL A 2 15.25 68.36 -5.32
N CYS A 3 15.85 67.31 -5.94
CA CYS A 3 15.29 65.99 -5.99
C CYS A 3 15.48 65.30 -4.63
N LEU A 4 14.42 65.15 -3.84
CA LEU A 4 14.35 64.27 -2.70
C LEU A 4 14.10 62.84 -3.18
N THR A 5 15.14 62.00 -3.16
CA THR A 5 15.03 60.56 -3.31
C THR A 5 14.52 59.97 -1.98
N PHE A 6 13.27 59.52 -1.96
CA PHE A 6 12.77 58.68 -0.88
C PHE A 6 13.38 57.28 -1.04
N ALA A 7 14.33 56.95 -0.17
CA ALA A 7 14.72 55.57 0.04
C ALA A 7 13.58 54.88 0.81
N SER A 8 12.87 53.96 0.14
CA SER A 8 11.96 53.05 0.81
C SER A 8 12.79 52.10 1.69
N LEU A 9 12.77 52.33 2.99
CA LEU A 9 13.19 51.35 3.98
C LEU A 9 12.16 50.20 3.89
N ASP A 10 12.56 49.07 3.27
CA ASP A 10 11.89 47.81 3.46
C ASP A 10 12.03 47.44 4.95
N VAL A 11 11.05 47.81 5.74
CA VAL A 11 10.87 47.31 7.09
C VAL A 11 10.40 45.86 6.91
N SER A 12 11.34 44.91 6.89
CA SER A 12 11.03 43.49 7.10
C SER A 12 10.27 43.41 8.43
N ALA A 13 8.96 43.20 8.36
CA ALA A 13 8.14 42.99 9.54
C ALA A 13 8.72 41.80 10.30
N ALA A 14 9.05 42.01 11.59
CA ALA A 14 9.54 40.92 12.43
C ALA A 14 8.54 39.75 12.36
N GLU A 15 9.06 38.56 12.10
CA GLU A 15 8.20 37.36 12.06
C GLU A 15 7.42 37.22 13.38
N PRO A 16 6.16 36.72 13.34
CA PRO A 16 5.40 36.48 14.55
C PRO A 16 6.14 35.51 15.49
N PRO A 17 6.17 35.75 16.81
CA PRO A 17 6.88 34.88 17.77
C PRO A 17 6.48 33.37 17.67
N ALA A 18 5.27 33.10 17.24
CA ALA A 18 4.79 31.73 17.01
C ALA A 18 5.47 31.05 15.80
N ALA A 19 5.75 31.79 14.72
CA ALA A 19 6.48 31.28 13.57
C ALA A 19 7.94 30.94 13.93
N ASP A 20 8.60 31.83 14.71
CA ASP A 20 9.93 31.56 15.25
C ASP A 20 9.97 30.33 16.17
N ALA A 21 8.96 30.14 17.02
CA ALA A 21 8.84 28.96 17.88
C ALA A 21 8.68 27.68 17.06
N ALA A 22 7.90 27.73 16.00
CA ALA A 22 7.71 26.60 15.07
C ALA A 22 9.02 26.24 14.35
N ARG A 23 9.75 27.23 13.82
CA ARG A 23 11.06 26.99 13.16
C ARG A 23 12.09 26.41 14.13
N ARG A 24 12.15 26.91 15.37
CA ARG A 24 13.03 26.32 16.40
C ARG A 24 12.68 24.89 16.72
N PHE A 25 11.40 24.58 16.86
CA PHE A 25 10.97 23.19 17.11
C PHE A 25 11.36 22.26 15.96
N ILE A 26 11.17 22.67 14.70
CA ILE A 26 11.58 21.90 13.52
C ILE A 26 13.10 21.69 13.51
N ALA A 27 13.89 22.73 13.78
CA ALA A 27 15.35 22.62 13.84
C ALA A 27 15.81 21.66 14.95
N GLU A 28 15.19 21.70 16.14
CA GLU A 28 15.45 20.76 17.24
C GLU A 28 15.09 19.31 16.84
N TYR A 29 13.94 19.13 16.16
CA TYR A 29 13.53 17.84 15.63
C TYR A 29 14.55 17.30 14.62
N GLU A 30 14.93 18.09 13.63
CA GLU A 30 15.92 17.65 12.63
C GLU A 30 17.26 17.30 13.27
N ALA A 31 17.70 18.06 14.28
CA ALA A 31 18.96 17.80 14.97
C ALA A 31 18.93 16.52 15.84
N SER A 32 17.78 16.18 16.44
CA SER A 32 17.68 15.09 17.43
C SER A 32 17.03 13.82 16.88
N ILE A 33 15.98 13.93 16.06
CA ILE A 33 15.17 12.78 15.60
C ILE A 33 15.68 12.24 14.26
N ARG A 34 16.05 13.12 13.31
CA ARG A 34 16.56 12.67 12.00
C ARG A 34 17.73 11.66 12.11
N PRO A 35 18.76 11.84 12.97
CA PRO A 35 19.81 10.82 13.10
C PRO A 35 19.30 9.48 13.64
N LEU A 36 18.28 9.50 14.50
CA LEU A 36 17.67 8.28 15.03
C LEU A 36 16.83 7.57 13.96
N GLN A 37 16.12 8.30 13.12
CA GLN A 37 15.37 7.74 11.99
C GLN A 37 16.32 7.02 11.01
N ILE A 38 17.43 7.67 10.62
CA ILE A 38 18.45 7.08 9.73
C ILE A 38 19.07 5.84 10.37
N ALA A 39 19.44 5.91 11.65
CA ALA A 39 20.02 4.76 12.34
C ALA A 39 19.05 3.57 12.43
N SER A 40 17.77 3.84 12.65
CA SER A 40 16.72 2.80 12.67
C SER A 40 16.52 2.18 11.30
N ALA A 41 16.42 2.99 10.24
CA ALA A 41 16.27 2.51 8.87
C ALA A 41 17.46 1.65 8.41
N LEU A 42 18.69 2.08 8.70
CA LEU A 42 19.91 1.31 8.38
C LEU A 42 19.98 -0.01 9.15
N ALA A 43 19.60 -0.01 10.43
CA ALA A 43 19.61 -1.21 11.24
C ALA A 43 18.54 -2.22 10.75
N ASP A 44 17.36 -1.73 10.39
CA ASP A 44 16.31 -2.57 9.80
C ASP A 44 16.74 -3.15 8.44
N TRP A 45 17.30 -2.32 7.55
CA TRP A 45 17.86 -2.80 6.29
C TRP A 45 18.88 -3.93 6.49
N ASN A 46 19.81 -3.77 7.45
CA ASN A 46 20.82 -4.78 7.73
C ASN A 46 20.20 -6.09 8.28
N ALA A 47 19.22 -5.99 9.15
CA ALA A 47 18.50 -7.14 9.69
C ALA A 47 17.76 -7.92 8.58
N GLN A 48 17.04 -7.22 7.71
CA GLN A 48 16.34 -7.82 6.58
C GLN A 48 17.31 -8.45 5.55
N ALA A 49 18.46 -7.82 5.34
CA ALA A 49 19.48 -8.29 4.41
C ALA A 49 20.24 -9.52 4.93
N SER A 50 20.52 -9.61 6.22
CA SER A 50 21.36 -10.68 6.81
C SER A 50 20.56 -11.85 7.37
N GLY A 51 19.36 -11.59 7.91
CA GLY A 51 18.54 -12.57 8.63
C GLY A 51 19.10 -13.00 9.98
N LYS A 52 20.13 -12.32 10.51
CA LYS A 52 20.79 -12.69 11.75
C LYS A 52 20.09 -12.12 12.97
N ASP A 53 20.00 -12.92 14.05
CA ASP A 53 19.40 -12.50 15.31
C ASP A 53 20.07 -11.25 15.92
N GLU A 54 21.39 -11.12 15.76
CA GLU A 54 22.14 -9.96 16.25
C GLU A 54 21.73 -8.65 15.55
N ASP A 55 21.48 -8.72 14.23
CA ASP A 55 21.07 -7.56 13.42
C ASP A 55 19.61 -7.18 13.72
N TYR A 56 18.70 -8.16 13.90
CA TYR A 56 17.34 -7.90 14.36
C TYR A 56 17.30 -7.26 15.76
N LYS A 57 18.20 -7.69 16.65
CA LYS A 57 18.32 -7.07 17.97
C LYS A 57 18.81 -5.62 17.86
N ALA A 58 19.80 -5.36 17.00
CA ALA A 58 20.30 -4.00 16.75
C ALA A 58 19.18 -3.11 16.15
N ALA A 59 18.38 -3.63 15.21
CA ALA A 59 17.23 -2.92 14.64
C ALA A 59 16.19 -2.58 15.74
N GLN A 60 15.87 -3.54 16.60
CA GLN A 60 14.96 -3.31 17.72
C GLN A 60 15.50 -2.24 18.69
N GLU A 61 16.79 -2.25 19.02
CA GLU A 61 17.41 -1.25 19.88
C GLU A 61 17.40 0.16 19.25
N ALA A 62 17.65 0.26 17.93
CA ALA A 62 17.60 1.52 17.20
C ALA A 62 16.17 2.07 17.15
N GLN A 63 15.17 1.23 16.86
CA GLN A 63 13.76 1.60 16.87
C GLN A 63 13.29 2.06 18.25
N ASN A 64 13.69 1.35 19.32
CA ASN A 64 13.37 1.73 20.69
C ASN A 64 13.90 3.13 21.07
N LYS A 65 15.10 3.50 20.59
CA LYS A 65 15.65 4.84 20.81
C LYS A 65 14.83 5.91 20.10
N LEU A 66 14.44 5.68 18.86
CA LEU A 66 13.57 6.58 18.11
C LEU A 66 12.20 6.73 18.78
N ASP A 67 11.58 5.62 19.16
CA ASP A 67 10.27 5.63 19.83
C ASP A 67 10.33 6.34 21.18
N ALA A 68 11.39 6.17 21.97
CA ALA A 68 11.59 6.88 23.23
C ALA A 68 11.70 8.40 23.02
N ALA A 69 12.40 8.84 21.97
CA ALA A 69 12.55 10.27 21.67
C ALA A 69 11.22 10.89 21.21
N LEU A 70 10.44 10.19 20.38
CA LEU A 70 9.13 10.65 19.90
C LEU A 70 8.03 10.57 20.98
N SER A 71 8.18 9.73 21.99
CA SER A 71 7.22 9.60 23.08
C SER A 71 7.45 10.58 24.23
N ASP A 72 8.44 11.51 24.14
CA ASP A 72 8.69 12.51 25.17
C ASP A 72 7.47 13.42 25.39
N PRO A 73 6.81 13.35 26.57
CA PRO A 73 5.61 14.14 26.86
C PRO A 73 5.89 15.66 26.89
N ALA A 74 7.11 16.08 27.26
CA ALA A 74 7.47 17.49 27.33
C ALA A 74 7.64 18.07 25.91
N ALA A 75 8.31 17.36 25.01
CA ALA A 75 8.41 17.73 23.60
C ALA A 75 7.02 17.80 22.95
N PHE A 76 6.17 16.82 23.21
CA PHE A 76 4.80 16.80 22.67
C PHE A 76 3.94 17.96 23.21
N ALA A 77 4.03 18.28 24.51
CA ALA A 77 3.31 19.42 25.09
C ALA A 77 3.76 20.75 24.44
N ARG A 78 5.06 20.93 24.22
CA ARG A 78 5.59 22.11 23.48
C ARG A 78 5.07 22.15 22.04
N LEU A 79 5.06 21.01 21.34
CA LEU A 79 4.56 20.93 19.96
C LEU A 79 3.07 21.29 19.87
N LYS A 80 2.25 20.83 20.81
CA LYS A 80 0.82 21.21 20.90
C LYS A 80 0.67 22.72 21.06
N GLN A 81 1.43 23.34 21.95
CA GLN A 81 1.39 24.77 22.15
C GLN A 81 1.82 25.54 20.90
N VAL A 82 2.92 25.11 20.25
CA VAL A 82 3.41 25.72 19.00
C VAL A 82 2.34 25.63 17.91
N ARG A 83 1.69 24.47 17.75
CA ARG A 83 0.61 24.24 16.78
C ARG A 83 -0.57 25.18 17.03
N GLU A 84 -1.04 25.29 18.28
CA GLU A 84 -2.15 26.16 18.67
C GLU A 84 -1.83 27.64 18.42
N ASP A 85 -0.65 28.09 18.80
CA ASP A 85 -0.26 29.50 18.66
C ASP A 85 -0.02 29.87 17.20
N LEU A 86 0.56 28.95 16.42
CA LEU A 86 0.73 29.13 14.96
C LEU A 86 -0.63 29.24 14.26
N GLY A 87 -1.63 28.49 14.69
CA GLY A 87 -3.00 28.54 14.17
C GLY A 87 -3.74 29.87 14.44
N LYS A 88 -3.30 30.65 15.44
CA LYS A 88 -3.87 31.96 15.80
C LYS A 88 -3.22 33.13 15.04
N VAL A 89 -2.11 32.92 14.35
CA VAL A 89 -1.37 33.98 13.63
C VAL A 89 -2.18 34.56 12.48
N GLN A 90 -2.19 35.88 12.37
CA GLN A 90 -2.80 36.60 11.24
C GLN A 90 -1.79 37.64 10.70
N PRO A 91 -1.57 37.74 9.39
CA PRO A 91 -2.08 36.84 8.34
C PRO A 91 -1.61 35.40 8.55
N LYS A 92 -2.28 34.42 7.91
CA LYS A 92 -1.90 33.01 8.05
C LYS A 92 -0.41 32.80 7.79
N PRO A 93 0.28 31.99 8.60
CA PRO A 93 1.70 31.71 8.40
C PRO A 93 1.95 31.00 7.08
N ASP A 94 3.22 30.91 6.68
CA ASP A 94 3.66 30.10 5.56
C ASP A 94 3.04 28.70 5.61
N SER A 95 2.38 28.29 4.53
CA SER A 95 1.67 27.02 4.45
C SER A 95 2.59 25.81 4.67
N LEU A 96 3.86 25.91 4.25
CA LEU A 96 4.85 24.83 4.47
C LEU A 96 5.26 24.73 5.94
N LEU A 97 5.36 25.85 6.66
CA LEU A 97 5.64 25.86 8.09
C LEU A 97 4.50 25.21 8.88
N ALA A 98 3.28 25.62 8.59
CA ALA A 98 2.09 25.05 9.22
C ALA A 98 1.96 23.54 8.92
N ARG A 99 2.25 23.14 7.69
CA ARG A 99 2.21 21.74 7.28
C ARG A 99 3.24 20.86 7.99
N GLN A 100 4.47 21.34 8.15
CA GLN A 100 5.51 20.64 8.92
C GLN A 100 5.07 20.42 10.37
N ILE A 101 4.56 21.44 11.03
CA ILE A 101 4.07 21.33 12.42
C ILE A 101 2.91 20.35 12.53
N GLU A 102 2.01 20.31 11.54
CA GLU A 102 0.91 19.33 11.53
C GLU A 102 1.43 17.90 11.43
N LEU A 103 2.33 17.60 10.49
CA LEU A 103 2.90 16.25 10.34
C LEU A 103 3.70 15.82 11.57
N LEU A 104 4.51 16.72 12.14
CA LEU A 104 5.20 16.45 13.40
C LEU A 104 4.22 16.16 14.54
N TYR A 105 3.11 16.91 14.61
CA TYR A 105 2.08 16.65 15.61
C TYR A 105 1.49 15.25 15.47
N LEU A 106 1.17 14.80 14.25
CA LEU A 106 0.64 13.44 14.00
C LEU A 106 1.68 12.37 14.36
N GLU A 107 2.95 12.57 14.00
CA GLU A 107 4.04 11.63 14.30
C GLU A 107 4.25 11.47 15.82
N TYR A 108 4.32 12.58 16.56
CA TYR A 108 4.45 12.54 18.02
C TYR A 108 3.20 11.99 18.69
N ALA A 109 2.00 12.39 18.24
CA ALA A 109 0.73 11.95 18.82
C ALA A 109 0.58 10.43 18.74
N ALA A 110 1.00 9.81 17.65
CA ALA A 110 0.99 8.36 17.47
C ALA A 110 1.87 7.61 18.50
N LYS A 111 2.84 8.29 19.10
CA LYS A 111 3.78 7.72 20.10
C LYS A 111 3.43 8.08 21.56
N GLN A 112 2.33 8.82 21.80
CA GLN A 112 1.92 9.21 23.16
C GLN A 112 1.10 8.14 23.88
N ILE A 113 1.37 6.87 23.59
CA ILE A 113 0.75 5.74 24.29
C ILE A 113 1.54 5.49 25.59
N ASP A 114 0.80 5.32 26.69
CA ASP A 114 1.39 4.93 27.97
C ASP A 114 2.36 3.75 27.81
N THR A 115 3.57 3.87 28.36
CA THR A 115 4.68 2.92 28.14
C THR A 115 4.30 1.49 28.52
N GLU A 116 3.58 1.30 29.64
CA GLU A 116 3.16 -0.04 30.08
C GLU A 116 2.10 -0.62 29.14
N LEU A 117 1.16 0.22 28.69
CA LEU A 117 0.16 -0.18 27.71
C LEU A 117 0.79 -0.53 26.37
N LEU A 118 1.75 0.28 25.89
CA LEU A 118 2.50 0.02 24.68
C LEU A 118 3.26 -1.31 24.77
N ARG A 119 3.96 -1.54 25.89
CA ARG A 119 4.67 -2.81 26.13
C ARG A 119 3.73 -4.02 26.07
N ARG A 120 2.52 -3.91 26.62
CA ARG A 120 1.50 -4.96 26.55
C ARG A 120 0.99 -5.18 25.13
N ILE A 121 0.75 -4.10 24.37
CA ILE A 121 0.34 -4.18 22.95
C ILE A 121 1.42 -4.89 22.14
N THR A 122 2.69 -4.46 22.26
CA THR A 122 3.82 -5.04 21.54
C THR A 122 4.01 -6.51 21.89
N ALA A 123 4.00 -6.86 23.19
CA ALA A 123 4.14 -8.25 23.62
C ALA A 123 3.00 -9.14 23.07
N LYS A 124 1.75 -8.64 23.08
CA LYS A 124 0.61 -9.37 22.56
C LYS A 124 0.66 -9.51 21.04
N ALA A 125 1.03 -8.45 20.32
CA ALA A 125 1.22 -8.50 18.87
C ALA A 125 2.32 -9.49 18.48
N SER A 126 3.46 -9.46 19.17
CA SER A 126 4.57 -10.41 18.95
C SER A 126 4.15 -11.86 19.23
N ALA A 127 3.39 -12.11 20.29
CA ALA A 127 2.87 -13.46 20.59
C ALA A 127 1.91 -13.96 19.49
N CYS A 128 1.00 -13.10 19.00
CA CYS A 128 0.12 -13.43 17.87
C CYS A 128 0.93 -13.73 16.61
N MET A 129 1.92 -12.89 16.28
CA MET A 129 2.78 -13.08 15.11
C MET A 129 3.59 -14.37 15.21
N GLN A 130 4.18 -14.66 16.37
CA GLN A 130 4.92 -15.89 16.59
C GLN A 130 4.03 -17.13 16.42
N ALA A 131 2.85 -17.13 17.05
CA ALA A 131 1.89 -18.23 16.93
C ALA A 131 1.45 -18.43 15.47
N PHE A 132 1.22 -17.34 14.73
CA PHE A 132 0.88 -17.37 13.32
C PHE A 132 2.03 -17.94 12.46
N ASN A 133 3.25 -17.46 12.65
CA ASN A 133 4.41 -17.83 11.83
C ASN A 133 4.87 -19.28 12.06
N VAL A 134 4.72 -19.80 13.27
CA VAL A 134 5.12 -21.19 13.58
C VAL A 134 4.03 -22.21 13.24
N TYR A 135 2.80 -21.75 13.02
CA TYR A 135 1.69 -22.63 12.66
C TYR A 135 1.99 -23.36 11.34
N ARG A 136 1.65 -24.65 11.30
CA ARG A 136 1.69 -25.46 10.07
C ARG A 136 0.34 -26.14 9.90
N ALA A 137 -0.23 -26.00 8.71
CA ALA A 137 -1.42 -26.74 8.35
C ALA A 137 -1.11 -28.25 8.37
N LYS A 138 -1.98 -29.05 8.97
CA LYS A 138 -1.76 -30.50 9.09
C LYS A 138 -2.88 -31.27 8.43
N VAL A 139 -2.51 -32.10 7.44
CA VAL A 139 -3.44 -32.95 6.68
C VAL A 139 -2.87 -34.36 6.61
N ASN A 140 -3.63 -35.37 7.04
CA ASN A 140 -3.18 -36.76 7.06
C ASN A 140 -1.82 -36.95 7.74
N ASP A 141 -1.64 -36.35 8.92
CA ASP A 141 -0.40 -36.36 9.71
C ASP A 141 0.82 -35.70 9.06
N ARG A 142 0.66 -35.09 7.89
CA ARG A 142 1.70 -34.32 7.21
C ARG A 142 1.51 -32.82 7.49
N GLU A 143 2.58 -32.16 7.90
CA GLU A 143 2.63 -30.71 8.01
C GLU A 143 2.91 -30.09 6.64
N LEU A 144 2.14 -29.06 6.29
CA LEU A 144 2.25 -28.33 5.03
C LEU A 144 2.71 -26.89 5.31
N PRO A 145 3.81 -26.44 4.73
CA PRO A 145 4.17 -25.04 4.74
C PRO A 145 3.18 -24.22 3.87
N ASP A 146 3.13 -22.90 4.09
CA ASP A 146 2.20 -22.01 3.36
C ASP A 146 2.36 -22.10 1.83
N SER A 147 3.60 -22.22 1.35
CA SER A 147 3.90 -22.41 -0.08
C SER A 147 3.26 -23.68 -0.66
N GLU A 148 3.22 -24.76 0.10
CA GLU A 148 2.57 -26.01 -0.34
C GLU A 148 1.04 -25.89 -0.26
N VAL A 149 0.51 -25.23 0.76
CA VAL A 149 -0.93 -24.90 0.82
C VAL A 149 -1.35 -24.13 -0.44
N ARG A 150 -0.64 -23.07 -0.79
CA ARG A 150 -0.91 -22.27 -2.00
C ARG A 150 -0.78 -23.11 -3.26
N LYS A 151 0.25 -23.95 -3.36
CA LYS A 151 0.44 -24.86 -4.48
C LYS A 151 -0.76 -25.84 -4.63
N VAL A 152 -1.20 -26.47 -3.55
CA VAL A 152 -2.36 -27.38 -3.60
C VAL A 152 -3.63 -26.65 -4.02
N LEU A 153 -3.88 -25.43 -3.45
CA LEU A 153 -5.04 -24.64 -3.82
C LEU A 153 -5.00 -24.13 -5.28
N ARG A 154 -3.83 -24.03 -5.89
CA ARG A 154 -3.66 -23.63 -7.29
C ARG A 154 -3.77 -24.82 -8.26
N GLU A 155 -3.13 -25.93 -7.94
CA GLU A 155 -2.87 -26.99 -8.92
C GLU A 155 -3.75 -28.24 -8.75
N SER A 156 -4.18 -28.56 -7.51
CA SER A 156 -4.92 -29.80 -7.25
C SER A 156 -6.33 -29.76 -7.86
N ARG A 157 -6.75 -30.86 -8.49
CA ARG A 157 -8.13 -31.06 -8.98
C ARG A 157 -9.00 -31.87 -8.01
N ASP A 158 -8.42 -32.36 -6.92
CA ASP A 158 -9.16 -33.12 -5.88
C ASP A 158 -9.83 -32.12 -4.91
N SER A 159 -11.14 -31.94 -5.08
CA SER A 159 -11.94 -31.03 -4.25
C SER A 159 -11.91 -31.39 -2.74
N ALA A 160 -11.89 -32.71 -2.41
CA ALA A 160 -11.85 -33.15 -1.02
C ALA A 160 -10.50 -32.84 -0.37
N TYR A 161 -9.40 -33.06 -1.10
CA TYR A 161 -8.05 -32.71 -0.63
C TYR A 161 -7.87 -31.18 -0.50
N ARG A 162 -8.36 -30.41 -1.47
CA ARG A 162 -8.36 -28.93 -1.40
C ARG A 162 -9.10 -28.45 -0.15
N ARG A 163 -10.30 -29.00 0.12
CA ARG A 163 -11.06 -28.70 1.33
C ARG A 163 -10.23 -28.95 2.59
N ALA A 164 -9.65 -30.14 2.71
CA ALA A 164 -8.86 -30.52 3.88
C ALA A 164 -7.66 -29.57 4.09
N VAL A 165 -6.97 -29.22 3.01
CA VAL A 165 -5.82 -28.28 3.05
C VAL A 165 -6.28 -26.87 3.42
N TRP A 166 -7.36 -26.37 2.81
CA TRP A 166 -7.91 -25.05 3.12
C TRP A 166 -8.39 -24.96 4.58
N GLU A 167 -9.15 -25.94 5.06
CA GLU A 167 -9.63 -25.99 6.45
C GLU A 167 -8.45 -26.06 7.44
N ALA A 168 -7.44 -26.87 7.14
CA ALA A 168 -6.24 -26.95 7.96
C ALA A 168 -5.47 -25.63 7.97
N ALA A 169 -5.32 -24.94 6.84
CA ALA A 169 -4.68 -23.63 6.78
C ALA A 169 -5.44 -22.57 7.59
N LYS A 170 -6.79 -22.58 7.53
CA LYS A 170 -7.64 -21.69 8.34
C LYS A 170 -7.54 -21.97 9.85
N GLY A 171 -7.08 -23.14 10.24
CA GLY A 171 -6.89 -23.52 11.65
C GLY A 171 -6.00 -22.56 12.45
N VAL A 172 -5.08 -21.84 11.81
CA VAL A 172 -4.28 -20.80 12.48
C VAL A 172 -5.16 -19.74 13.15
N GLY A 173 -6.31 -19.42 12.57
CA GLY A 173 -7.27 -18.47 13.15
C GLY A 173 -7.70 -18.88 14.56
N SER A 174 -8.01 -20.14 14.78
CA SER A 174 -8.38 -20.64 16.12
C SER A 174 -7.22 -20.59 17.13
N VAL A 175 -5.98 -20.67 16.65
CA VAL A 175 -4.79 -20.56 17.50
C VAL A 175 -4.59 -19.12 18.00
N VAL A 176 -4.81 -18.13 17.13
CA VAL A 176 -4.51 -16.73 17.42
C VAL A 176 -5.71 -15.92 17.90
N GLU A 177 -6.95 -16.38 17.72
CA GLU A 177 -8.18 -15.58 17.94
C GLU A 177 -8.24 -14.93 19.33
N LYS A 178 -7.98 -15.70 20.38
CA LYS A 178 -8.04 -15.20 21.76
C LYS A 178 -7.08 -14.03 21.95
N ASP A 179 -5.82 -14.22 21.55
CA ASP A 179 -4.78 -13.22 21.70
C ASP A 179 -5.02 -12.02 20.78
N LEU A 180 -5.55 -12.22 19.58
CA LEU A 180 -5.96 -11.16 18.67
C LEU A 180 -7.07 -10.29 19.26
N LYS A 181 -8.12 -10.89 19.85
CA LYS A 181 -9.20 -10.14 20.53
C LYS A 181 -8.66 -9.32 21.70
N GLU A 182 -7.74 -9.89 22.50
CA GLU A 182 -7.07 -9.15 23.56
C GLU A 182 -6.23 -7.99 23.02
N LEU A 183 -5.48 -8.21 21.93
CA LEU A 183 -4.71 -7.17 21.24
C LEU A 183 -5.60 -6.03 20.75
N VAL A 184 -6.74 -6.33 20.12
CA VAL A 184 -7.73 -5.33 19.67
C VAL A 184 -8.24 -4.50 20.85
N LYS A 185 -8.55 -5.13 21.99
CA LYS A 185 -8.99 -4.43 23.21
C LYS A 185 -7.90 -3.51 23.78
N LEU A 186 -6.64 -3.94 23.78
CA LEU A 186 -5.51 -3.11 24.20
C LEU A 186 -5.29 -1.92 23.28
N ARG A 187 -5.37 -2.13 21.95
CA ARG A 187 -5.30 -1.08 20.94
C ARG A 187 -6.42 -0.05 21.13
N ASN A 188 -7.65 -0.52 21.36
CA ASN A 188 -8.79 0.36 21.67
C ASN A 188 -8.60 1.12 23.00
N GLN A 189 -8.00 0.49 24.00
CA GLN A 189 -7.68 1.18 25.25
C GLN A 189 -6.68 2.32 25.03
N ALA A 190 -5.66 2.12 24.18
CA ALA A 190 -4.71 3.16 23.81
C ALA A 190 -5.40 4.31 23.06
N ALA A 191 -6.23 3.98 22.07
CA ALA A 191 -6.97 4.98 21.29
C ALA A 191 -7.87 5.84 22.17
N ARG A 192 -8.63 5.22 23.10
CA ARG A 192 -9.51 5.97 24.01
C ARG A 192 -8.74 6.88 24.98
N LYS A 193 -7.56 6.46 25.45
CA LYS A 193 -6.68 7.33 26.25
C LYS A 193 -6.19 8.56 25.49
N LEU A 194 -6.06 8.45 24.16
CA LEU A 194 -5.70 9.55 23.27
C LEU A 194 -6.93 10.36 22.79
N GLY A 195 -8.14 10.02 23.22
CA GLY A 195 -9.38 10.76 22.93
C GLY A 195 -10.15 10.29 21.70
N PHE A 196 -9.78 9.14 21.11
CA PHE A 196 -10.48 8.54 19.98
C PHE A 196 -11.53 7.53 20.44
N THR A 197 -12.52 7.26 19.60
CA THR A 197 -13.59 6.28 19.88
C THR A 197 -13.01 4.85 19.93
N ASP A 198 -12.19 4.53 18.94
CA ASP A 198 -11.53 3.23 18.79
C ASP A 198 -10.20 3.37 18.02
N PHE A 199 -9.48 2.26 17.92
CA PHE A 199 -8.19 2.22 17.23
C PHE A 199 -8.33 2.42 15.71
N TYR A 200 -9.44 2.01 15.10
CA TYR A 200 -9.69 2.19 13.67
C TYR A 200 -9.77 3.69 13.32
N GLU A 201 -10.56 4.44 14.09
CA GLU A 201 -10.65 5.90 13.94
C GLU A 201 -9.29 6.58 14.16
N MET A 202 -8.57 6.18 15.23
CA MET A 202 -7.26 6.73 15.55
C MET A 202 -6.27 6.57 14.40
N GLN A 203 -6.17 5.36 13.84
CA GLN A 203 -5.23 5.09 12.74
C GLN A 203 -5.59 5.88 11.48
N LEU A 204 -6.87 5.96 11.13
CA LEU A 204 -7.30 6.77 10.00
C LEU A 204 -6.99 8.25 10.21
N GLN A 205 -7.20 8.79 11.40
CA GLN A 205 -6.88 10.20 11.67
C GLN A 205 -5.38 10.49 11.62
N PHE A 206 -4.54 9.56 12.08
CA PHE A 206 -3.08 9.70 11.92
C PHE A 206 -2.64 9.58 10.46
N ALA A 207 -3.44 8.92 9.62
CA ALA A 207 -3.29 8.89 8.16
C ALA A 207 -4.03 10.05 7.46
N GLU A 208 -4.47 11.08 8.20
CA GLU A 208 -5.22 12.24 7.68
C GLU A 208 -6.52 11.86 6.94
N MET A 209 -7.18 10.81 7.40
CA MET A 209 -8.46 10.34 6.88
C MET A 209 -9.50 10.26 7.98
N THR A 210 -10.77 10.23 7.61
CA THR A 210 -11.86 9.91 8.52
C THR A 210 -12.52 8.59 8.12
N LYS A 211 -13.09 7.90 9.10
CA LYS A 211 -13.88 6.67 8.86
C LYS A 211 -15.01 6.91 7.85
N SER A 212 -15.65 8.09 7.92
CA SER A 212 -16.74 8.46 7.01
C SER A 212 -16.27 8.64 5.58
N GLU A 213 -15.12 9.31 5.35
CA GLU A 213 -14.53 9.48 4.01
C GLU A 213 -14.21 8.13 3.38
N VAL A 214 -13.51 7.25 4.12
CA VAL A 214 -13.13 5.93 3.63
C VAL A 214 -14.36 5.09 3.31
N LEU A 215 -15.32 4.98 4.24
CA LEU A 215 -16.51 4.15 4.00
C LEU A 215 -17.37 4.68 2.86
N LYS A 216 -17.51 6.01 2.69
CA LYS A 216 -18.23 6.61 1.56
C LYS A 216 -17.56 6.29 0.22
N LEU A 217 -16.24 6.37 0.14
CA LEU A 217 -15.50 5.98 -1.05
C LEU A 217 -15.70 4.49 -1.40
N PHE A 218 -15.71 3.63 -0.38
CA PHE A 218 -15.94 2.20 -0.55
C PHE A 218 -17.41 1.87 -0.87
N ASP A 219 -18.38 2.69 -0.44
CA ASP A 219 -19.78 2.58 -0.88
C ASP A 219 -19.90 2.90 -2.37
N GLU A 220 -19.27 3.99 -2.84
CA GLU A 220 -19.22 4.33 -4.27
C GLU A 220 -18.54 3.23 -5.09
N LEU A 221 -17.41 2.69 -4.61
CA LEU A 221 -16.73 1.56 -5.23
C LEU A 221 -17.67 0.36 -5.39
N HIS A 222 -18.39 -0.01 -4.32
CA HIS A 222 -19.30 -1.15 -4.35
C HIS A 222 -20.43 -0.95 -5.38
N GLU A 223 -21.05 0.23 -5.40
CA GLU A 223 -22.11 0.52 -6.36
C GLU A 223 -21.65 0.41 -7.82
N LEU A 224 -20.42 0.80 -8.12
CA LEU A 224 -19.86 0.73 -9.46
C LEU A 224 -19.36 -0.67 -9.84
N THR A 225 -18.88 -1.46 -8.86
CA THR A 225 -18.26 -2.76 -9.13
C THR A 225 -19.24 -3.94 -9.05
N ARG A 226 -20.38 -3.83 -8.35
CA ARG A 226 -21.24 -4.96 -8.02
C ARG A 226 -21.76 -5.74 -9.22
N GLU A 227 -22.22 -5.06 -10.28
CA GLU A 227 -22.73 -5.76 -11.47
C GLU A 227 -21.60 -6.29 -12.35
N PRO A 228 -20.55 -5.50 -12.70
CA PRO A 228 -19.38 -6.03 -13.40
C PRO A 228 -18.74 -7.22 -12.67
N PHE A 229 -18.66 -7.17 -11.33
CA PHE A 229 -18.13 -8.27 -10.54
C PHE A 229 -19.03 -9.51 -10.59
N ARG A 230 -20.36 -9.35 -10.53
CA ARG A 230 -21.30 -10.46 -10.63
C ARG A 230 -21.15 -11.19 -11.96
N GLU A 231 -21.00 -10.45 -13.06
CA GLU A 231 -20.76 -11.02 -14.40
C GLU A 231 -19.42 -11.75 -14.47
N ALA A 232 -18.33 -11.13 -13.99
CA ALA A 232 -17.00 -11.73 -13.94
C ALA A 232 -17.02 -13.01 -13.07
N LYS A 233 -17.62 -12.92 -11.88
CA LYS A 233 -17.77 -14.05 -10.95
C LYS A 233 -18.57 -15.20 -11.56
N SER A 234 -19.64 -14.91 -12.28
CA SER A 234 -20.45 -15.94 -12.95
C SER A 234 -19.65 -16.71 -14.02
N ARG A 235 -18.84 -16.00 -14.82
CA ARG A 235 -17.94 -16.64 -15.80
C ARG A 235 -16.89 -17.50 -15.11
N LEU A 236 -16.27 -16.96 -14.07
CA LEU A 236 -15.25 -17.63 -13.27
C LEU A 236 -15.80 -18.91 -12.61
N ASP A 237 -16.97 -18.79 -11.99
CA ASP A 237 -17.64 -19.92 -11.32
C ASP A 237 -18.01 -21.02 -12.31
N ALA A 238 -18.49 -20.66 -13.49
CA ALA A 238 -18.79 -21.65 -14.54
C ALA A 238 -17.53 -22.41 -14.99
N GLY A 239 -16.40 -21.71 -15.13
CA GLY A 239 -15.11 -22.32 -15.45
C GLY A 239 -14.63 -23.26 -14.35
N LEU A 240 -14.60 -22.79 -13.10
CA LEU A 240 -14.20 -23.59 -11.95
C LEU A 240 -15.10 -24.80 -11.73
N ALA A 241 -16.42 -24.64 -11.86
CA ALA A 241 -17.38 -25.73 -11.74
C ALA A 241 -17.12 -26.82 -12.80
N ALA A 242 -16.85 -26.44 -14.05
CA ALA A 242 -16.48 -27.35 -15.11
C ALA A 242 -15.16 -28.08 -14.83
N ASP A 243 -14.16 -27.34 -14.35
CA ASP A 243 -12.84 -27.88 -13.99
C ASP A 243 -12.89 -28.94 -12.88
N TYR A 244 -13.79 -28.74 -11.90
CA TYR A 244 -13.99 -29.69 -10.80
C TYR A 244 -15.09 -30.71 -11.05
N GLY A 245 -15.83 -30.58 -12.14
CA GLY A 245 -16.94 -31.49 -12.45
C GLY A 245 -18.10 -31.44 -11.45
N ILE A 246 -18.37 -30.25 -10.88
CA ILE A 246 -19.42 -30.03 -9.88
C ILE A 246 -20.38 -28.90 -10.32
N PRO A 247 -21.62 -28.89 -9.81
CA PRO A 247 -22.50 -27.72 -9.99
C PRO A 247 -21.92 -26.43 -9.41
N VAL A 248 -22.20 -25.27 -10.04
CA VAL A 248 -21.78 -23.96 -9.55
C VAL A 248 -22.21 -23.73 -8.08
N ALA A 249 -23.41 -24.18 -7.69
CA ALA A 249 -23.92 -24.05 -6.33
C ALA A 249 -23.08 -24.81 -5.27
N GLU A 250 -22.26 -25.76 -5.70
CA GLU A 250 -21.38 -26.54 -4.82
C GLU A 250 -19.98 -25.94 -4.70
N LEU A 251 -19.67 -24.87 -5.43
CA LEU A 251 -18.42 -24.14 -5.25
C LEU A 251 -18.31 -23.61 -3.81
N ARG A 252 -17.12 -23.73 -3.24
CA ARG A 252 -16.78 -23.31 -1.87
C ARG A 252 -15.43 -22.61 -1.88
N PRO A 253 -15.02 -21.93 -0.80
CA PRO A 253 -13.78 -21.13 -0.74
C PRO A 253 -12.53 -21.86 -1.25
N TRP A 254 -12.40 -23.16 -1.02
CA TRP A 254 -11.24 -23.94 -1.45
C TRP A 254 -11.15 -24.18 -2.97
N HIS A 255 -12.14 -23.77 -3.75
CA HIS A 255 -12.12 -23.88 -5.22
C HIS A 255 -11.51 -22.67 -5.94
N TYR A 256 -11.28 -21.53 -5.23
CA TYR A 256 -10.90 -20.26 -5.85
C TYR A 256 -9.38 -20.02 -5.94
N HIS A 257 -8.53 -21.02 -5.77
CA HIS A 257 -7.07 -21.00 -5.94
C HIS A 257 -6.30 -20.11 -4.93
N ASP A 258 -6.96 -19.27 -4.16
CA ASP A 258 -6.41 -18.45 -3.09
C ASP A 258 -7.20 -18.69 -1.79
N PRO A 259 -6.56 -18.70 -0.61
CA PRO A 259 -7.25 -18.96 0.66
C PRO A 259 -8.38 -17.98 0.99
N PHE A 260 -8.37 -16.78 0.37
CA PHE A 260 -9.32 -15.69 0.64
C PHE A 260 -10.06 -15.20 -0.61
N PHE A 261 -9.76 -15.74 -1.78
CA PHE A 261 -10.25 -15.23 -3.05
C PHE A 261 -9.98 -13.74 -3.22
N GLN A 262 -8.73 -13.34 -2.98
CA GLN A 262 -8.27 -11.96 -3.14
C GLN A 262 -7.60 -11.71 -4.50
N GLU A 263 -7.30 -12.77 -5.25
CA GLU A 263 -6.63 -12.77 -6.55
C GLU A 263 -7.42 -13.63 -7.54
N PRO A 264 -7.35 -13.36 -8.85
CA PRO A 264 -7.94 -14.23 -9.86
C PRO A 264 -7.25 -15.60 -9.86
N PRO A 265 -7.95 -16.67 -10.26
CA PRO A 265 -7.34 -17.97 -10.45
C PRO A 265 -6.15 -17.93 -11.40
N ALA A 266 -5.12 -18.72 -11.11
CA ALA A 266 -3.81 -18.70 -11.78
C ALA A 266 -3.79 -19.10 -13.28
N THR A 267 -4.94 -19.19 -13.93
CA THR A 267 -5.06 -19.56 -15.35
C THR A 267 -4.49 -18.53 -16.33
N TYR A 268 -4.17 -17.31 -15.86
CA TYR A 268 -3.69 -16.20 -16.69
C TYR A 268 -2.17 -16.11 -16.79
N THR A 269 -1.43 -16.45 -15.72
CA THR A 269 0.02 -16.22 -15.64
C THR A 269 0.85 -17.23 -16.44
N ASP A 270 0.33 -18.42 -16.68
CA ASP A 270 1.06 -19.48 -17.39
C ASP A 270 1.48 -19.11 -18.82
N HIS A 271 0.88 -18.06 -19.40
CA HIS A 271 1.19 -17.58 -20.75
C HIS A 271 2.27 -16.49 -20.78
N LEU A 272 2.57 -15.81 -19.66
CA LEU A 272 3.49 -14.68 -19.58
C LEU A 272 4.90 -15.09 -19.19
N ASP A 273 5.07 -16.05 -18.28
CA ASP A 273 6.38 -16.51 -17.82
C ASP A 273 7.34 -16.94 -18.96
N PRO A 274 6.89 -17.66 -20.01
CA PRO A 274 7.77 -18.01 -21.13
C PRO A 274 8.34 -16.82 -21.89
N ILE A 275 7.66 -15.66 -21.87
CA ILE A 275 8.12 -14.42 -22.51
C ILE A 275 9.33 -13.85 -21.76
N TYR A 276 9.33 -13.96 -20.42
CA TYR A 276 10.35 -13.38 -19.54
C TYR A 276 11.46 -14.35 -19.11
N GLN A 277 11.39 -15.63 -19.43
CA GLN A 277 12.32 -16.66 -18.93
C GLN A 277 13.80 -16.41 -19.25
N SER A 278 14.10 -15.56 -20.24
CA SER A 278 15.46 -15.17 -20.61
C SER A 278 15.71 -13.67 -20.47
N ALA A 279 14.81 -12.94 -19.83
CA ALA A 279 14.89 -11.50 -19.65
C ALA A 279 15.91 -11.13 -18.56
N ASP A 280 16.70 -10.09 -18.81
CA ASP A 280 17.41 -9.38 -17.75
C ASP A 280 16.45 -8.35 -17.13
N VAL A 281 15.71 -8.80 -16.11
CA VAL A 281 14.66 -8.04 -15.44
C VAL A 281 15.17 -6.69 -14.93
N VAL A 282 16.35 -6.68 -14.29
CA VAL A 282 16.94 -5.46 -13.71
C VAL A 282 17.30 -4.46 -14.80
N LYS A 283 17.93 -4.94 -15.87
CA LYS A 283 18.26 -4.11 -17.03
C LYS A 283 17.03 -3.52 -17.70
N LEU A 284 16.00 -4.33 -17.95
CA LEU A 284 14.77 -3.86 -18.60
C LEU A 284 14.05 -2.81 -17.76
N ALA A 285 13.97 -2.99 -16.44
CA ALA A 285 13.39 -2.00 -15.54
C ALA A 285 14.21 -0.70 -15.54
N THR A 286 15.55 -0.79 -15.48
CA THR A 286 16.44 0.37 -15.51
C THR A 286 16.27 1.17 -16.82
N GLU A 287 16.25 0.49 -17.96
CA GLU A 287 16.05 1.10 -19.27
C GLU A 287 14.65 1.74 -19.40
N PHE A 288 13.61 1.12 -18.84
CA PHE A 288 12.26 1.70 -18.83
C PHE A 288 12.25 3.04 -18.07
N TYR A 289 12.73 3.08 -16.83
CA TYR A 289 12.74 4.31 -16.04
C TYR A 289 13.63 5.40 -16.64
N ALA A 290 14.80 5.04 -17.16
CA ALA A 290 15.64 5.99 -17.90
C ALA A 290 14.94 6.54 -19.15
N GLY A 291 14.20 5.70 -19.87
CA GLY A 291 13.45 6.08 -21.07
C GLY A 291 12.34 7.09 -20.83
N ILE A 292 11.73 7.09 -19.64
CA ILE A 292 10.72 8.09 -19.23
C ILE A 292 11.31 9.27 -18.44
N ASP A 293 12.63 9.45 -18.46
CA ASP A 293 13.37 10.52 -17.77
C ASP A 293 13.34 10.42 -16.24
N LEU A 294 13.32 9.19 -15.71
CA LEU A 294 13.40 8.87 -14.27
C LEU A 294 14.56 7.89 -13.99
N PRO A 295 15.84 8.19 -14.36
CA PRO A 295 16.96 7.26 -14.17
C PRO A 295 17.16 6.86 -12.71
N ILE A 296 17.49 5.58 -12.48
CA ILE A 296 17.56 4.93 -11.17
C ILE A 296 18.86 4.13 -10.94
N ASP A 297 19.90 4.35 -11.75
CA ASP A 297 21.18 3.60 -11.68
C ASP A 297 21.82 3.66 -10.28
N ASP A 298 21.72 4.80 -9.62
CA ASP A 298 22.22 4.99 -8.26
C ASP A 298 21.40 4.24 -7.19
N VAL A 299 20.09 4.05 -7.41
CA VAL A 299 19.24 3.19 -6.57
C VAL A 299 19.66 1.73 -6.75
N ILE A 300 19.75 1.26 -7.99
CA ILE A 300 20.18 -0.11 -8.30
C ILE A 300 21.55 -0.43 -7.69
N ALA A 301 22.49 0.51 -7.76
CA ALA A 301 23.84 0.32 -7.22
C ALA A 301 23.90 0.12 -5.70
N ARG A 302 22.89 0.62 -4.94
CA ARG A 302 22.77 0.46 -3.47
C ARG A 302 21.88 -0.70 -3.06
N SER A 303 21.17 -1.30 -4.02
CA SER A 303 20.13 -2.29 -3.78
C SER A 303 20.69 -3.71 -3.59
N ASP A 304 19.89 -4.56 -2.97
CA ASP A 304 20.15 -5.97 -2.74
C ASP A 304 19.08 -6.79 -3.49
N LEU A 305 19.43 -7.27 -4.69
CA LEU A 305 18.44 -7.71 -5.68
C LEU A 305 18.30 -9.23 -5.83
N TYR A 306 19.18 -10.03 -5.21
CA TYR A 306 19.20 -11.47 -5.45
C TYR A 306 19.06 -12.27 -4.16
N GLU A 307 18.45 -13.45 -4.28
CA GLU A 307 18.23 -14.36 -3.17
C GLU A 307 19.54 -14.87 -2.54
N ARG A 308 19.53 -14.99 -1.23
CA ARG A 308 20.53 -15.72 -0.45
C ARG A 308 19.94 -16.20 0.87
N PRO A 309 20.54 -17.22 1.53
CA PRO A 309 20.07 -17.71 2.81
C PRO A 309 19.96 -16.61 3.87
N GLY A 310 18.85 -16.57 4.58
CA GLY A 310 18.58 -15.63 5.66
C GLY A 310 18.00 -14.28 5.24
N LYS A 311 18.11 -13.91 3.97
CA LYS A 311 17.55 -12.65 3.46
C LYS A 311 16.01 -12.66 3.46
N TYR A 312 15.42 -11.50 3.68
CA TYR A 312 13.97 -11.27 3.60
C TYR A 312 13.38 -11.74 2.26
N PRO A 313 12.31 -12.55 2.25
CA PRO A 313 11.83 -13.21 1.04
C PRO A 313 10.96 -12.33 0.13
N HIS A 314 10.48 -11.18 0.61
CA HIS A 314 9.65 -10.27 -0.16
C HIS A 314 10.46 -9.11 -0.74
N ALA A 315 9.89 -8.42 -1.74
CA ALA A 315 10.44 -7.16 -2.23
C ALA A 315 10.04 -6.00 -1.30
N MET A 316 10.86 -4.97 -1.26
CA MET A 316 10.56 -3.69 -0.63
C MET A 316 11.47 -2.57 -1.14
N CYS A 317 10.94 -1.34 -1.13
CA CYS A 317 11.71 -0.11 -1.28
C CYS A 317 11.92 0.54 0.10
N MET A 318 13.09 1.13 0.33
CA MET A 318 13.41 1.88 1.54
C MET A 318 14.13 3.18 1.21
N ASP A 319 13.54 4.32 1.58
CA ASP A 319 14.26 5.60 1.69
C ASP A 319 14.86 5.72 3.09
N VAL A 320 16.19 5.62 3.17
CA VAL A 320 16.92 5.56 4.43
C VAL A 320 17.00 6.92 5.11
N ASP A 321 17.20 8.00 4.35
CA ASP A 321 17.60 9.30 4.92
C ASP A 321 16.77 10.51 4.44
N ARG A 322 15.83 10.30 3.54
CA ARG A 322 15.07 11.34 2.82
C ARG A 322 15.98 12.34 2.11
N ASP A 323 17.17 11.89 1.73
CA ASP A 323 18.21 12.74 1.13
C ASP A 323 18.96 12.04 -0.02
N GLY A 324 18.49 10.86 -0.44
CA GLY A 324 18.94 10.16 -1.64
C GLY A 324 19.51 8.76 -1.42
N ASP A 325 19.57 8.27 -0.19
CA ASP A 325 19.90 6.86 0.07
C ASP A 325 18.64 6.00 -0.01
N ILE A 326 18.24 5.70 -1.25
CA ILE A 326 17.09 4.87 -1.57
C ILE A 326 17.58 3.52 -2.06
N ARG A 327 16.97 2.44 -1.58
CA ARG A 327 17.40 1.06 -1.81
C ARG A 327 16.22 0.15 -2.07
N ILE A 328 16.42 -0.85 -2.94
CA ILE A 328 15.48 -1.94 -3.21
C ILE A 328 16.04 -3.24 -2.63
N MET A 329 15.23 -3.97 -1.89
CA MET A 329 15.47 -5.37 -1.56
C MET A 329 14.56 -6.24 -2.41
N ALA A 330 15.11 -7.23 -3.12
CA ALA A 330 14.36 -8.10 -4.02
C ALA A 330 15.04 -9.48 -4.12
N ASN A 331 14.37 -10.46 -4.73
CA ASN A 331 14.91 -11.80 -4.97
C ASN A 331 14.63 -12.17 -6.44
N VAL A 332 15.21 -11.39 -7.35
CA VAL A 332 14.89 -11.37 -8.77
C VAL A 332 15.23 -12.69 -9.46
N VAL A 333 14.25 -13.23 -10.17
CA VAL A 333 14.41 -14.31 -11.14
C VAL A 333 13.71 -13.94 -12.45
N PRO A 334 14.13 -14.49 -13.62
CA PRO A 334 13.58 -14.11 -14.92
C PRO A 334 12.19 -14.72 -15.13
N ASN A 335 11.14 -14.05 -14.66
CA ASN A 335 9.74 -14.37 -14.89
C ASN A 335 8.88 -13.09 -14.90
N HIS A 336 7.62 -13.22 -15.27
CA HIS A 336 6.67 -12.10 -15.34
C HIS A 336 6.47 -11.44 -13.97
N GLN A 337 6.27 -12.23 -12.91
CA GLN A 337 6.04 -11.72 -11.56
C GLN A 337 7.17 -10.79 -11.10
N TRP A 338 8.44 -11.20 -11.29
CA TRP A 338 9.57 -10.37 -10.88
C TRP A 338 9.80 -9.17 -11.80
N MET A 339 9.37 -9.23 -13.07
CA MET A 339 9.36 -8.03 -13.91
C MET A 339 8.36 -7.00 -13.39
N SER A 340 7.15 -7.41 -13.11
CA SER A 340 6.11 -6.57 -12.51
C SER A 340 6.55 -6.03 -11.14
N THR A 341 7.04 -6.90 -10.25
CA THR A 341 7.53 -6.52 -8.91
C THR A 341 8.69 -5.51 -8.98
N MET A 342 9.65 -5.69 -9.89
CA MET A 342 10.76 -4.73 -10.03
C MET A 342 10.28 -3.36 -10.51
N LEU A 343 9.33 -3.32 -11.45
CA LEU A 343 8.73 -2.05 -11.87
C LEU A 343 7.94 -1.39 -10.73
N HIS A 344 7.26 -2.18 -9.91
CA HIS A 344 6.53 -1.73 -8.72
C HIS A 344 7.47 -1.08 -7.69
N GLU A 345 8.48 -1.82 -7.23
CA GLU A 345 9.40 -1.32 -6.20
C GLU A 345 10.19 -0.09 -6.66
N LEU A 346 10.56 -0.07 -7.93
CA LEU A 346 11.21 1.09 -8.53
C LEU A 346 10.24 2.27 -8.70
N GLY A 347 8.93 2.03 -8.78
CA GLY A 347 7.89 3.05 -8.71
C GLY A 347 7.91 3.80 -7.37
N HIS A 348 8.06 3.08 -6.25
CA HIS A 348 8.30 3.68 -4.94
C HIS A 348 9.61 4.48 -4.92
N ALA A 349 10.68 3.89 -5.46
CA ALA A 349 12.00 4.51 -5.46
C ALA A 349 12.05 5.83 -6.24
N VAL A 350 11.40 5.92 -7.40
CA VAL A 350 11.36 7.19 -8.16
C VAL A 350 10.52 8.24 -7.43
N TYR A 351 9.48 7.85 -6.71
CA TYR A 351 8.72 8.81 -5.91
C TYR A 351 9.66 9.47 -4.88
N ASP A 352 10.31 8.69 -4.05
CA ASP A 352 11.19 9.20 -2.99
C ASP A 352 12.41 9.97 -3.56
N LYS A 353 12.99 9.44 -4.64
CA LYS A 353 14.16 10.04 -5.29
C LYS A 353 13.91 11.43 -5.84
N TYR A 354 12.75 11.62 -6.47
CA TYR A 354 12.45 12.85 -7.21
C TYR A 354 11.66 13.88 -6.41
N ILE A 355 11.42 13.67 -5.11
CA ILE A 355 11.03 14.76 -4.20
C ILE A 355 12.19 15.77 -4.12
N PRO A 356 12.00 17.04 -4.52
CA PRO A 356 13.10 18.02 -4.55
C PRO A 356 13.72 18.24 -3.17
N ARG A 357 15.04 18.37 -3.13
CA ARG A 357 15.76 18.67 -1.86
C ARG A 357 15.49 20.08 -1.33
N SER A 358 14.87 20.94 -2.13
CA SER A 358 14.34 22.24 -1.69
C SER A 358 13.07 22.11 -0.82
N VAL A 359 12.38 20.98 -0.88
CA VAL A 359 11.27 20.67 0.05
C VAL A 359 11.85 20.46 1.46
N PRO A 360 11.28 21.06 2.52
CA PRO A 360 11.74 20.86 3.90
C PRO A 360 11.81 19.37 4.27
N TYR A 361 12.78 18.98 5.09
CA TYR A 361 13.05 17.57 5.43
C TYR A 361 11.81 16.82 5.94
N VAL A 362 11.01 17.44 6.80
CA VAL A 362 9.78 16.83 7.35
C VAL A 362 8.77 16.49 6.25
N LEU A 363 8.79 17.22 5.14
CA LEU A 363 7.87 17.06 4.01
C LEU A 363 8.44 16.20 2.87
N ARG A 364 9.69 15.71 2.99
CA ARG A 364 10.34 14.84 1.97
C ARG A 364 9.89 13.40 2.09
N THR A 365 8.59 13.18 2.01
CA THR A 365 7.97 11.85 1.96
C THR A 365 6.79 11.92 0.99
N PRO A 366 6.31 10.79 0.48
CA PRO A 366 5.02 10.74 -0.22
C PRO A 366 3.90 11.35 0.65
N ALA A 367 2.90 11.95 0.01
CA ALA A 367 1.78 12.57 0.72
C ALA A 367 0.98 11.56 1.57
N HIS A 368 0.95 10.30 1.15
CA HIS A 368 0.34 9.19 1.86
C HIS A 368 0.86 7.86 1.30
N SER A 369 0.73 6.75 2.06
CA SER A 369 1.15 5.42 1.59
C SER A 369 0.44 5.00 0.30
N PHE A 370 -0.87 5.25 0.16
CA PHE A 370 -1.57 4.89 -1.08
C PHE A 370 -1.09 5.69 -2.30
N THR A 371 -0.51 6.89 -2.12
CA THR A 371 -0.04 7.69 -3.26
C THR A 371 1.25 7.13 -3.86
N THR A 372 2.11 6.54 -3.04
CA THR A 372 3.29 5.83 -3.54
C THR A 372 2.92 4.45 -4.10
N GLU A 373 1.97 3.73 -3.48
CA GLU A 373 1.38 2.51 -4.06
C GLU A 373 0.81 2.78 -5.46
N ALA A 374 0.09 3.90 -5.64
CA ALA A 374 -0.47 4.25 -6.94
C ALA A 374 0.59 4.40 -8.05
N VAL A 375 1.75 4.97 -7.72
CA VAL A 375 2.87 5.11 -8.67
C VAL A 375 3.48 3.75 -8.99
N ALA A 376 3.66 2.92 -7.97
CA ALA A 376 4.14 1.56 -8.12
C ALA A 376 3.20 0.72 -9.00
N MET A 377 1.89 0.73 -8.70
CA MET A 377 0.85 0.04 -9.47
C MET A 377 0.69 0.59 -10.90
N LEU A 378 0.90 1.88 -11.12
CA LEU A 378 0.89 2.47 -12.45
C LEU A 378 2.00 1.90 -13.35
N PHE A 379 3.22 1.76 -12.81
CA PHE A 379 4.36 1.32 -13.59
C PHE A 379 4.48 -0.21 -13.67
N GLU A 380 4.03 -0.97 -12.68
CA GLU A 380 4.03 -2.43 -12.76
C GLU A 380 3.21 -2.97 -13.94
N ARG A 381 2.08 -2.28 -14.29
CA ARG A 381 1.20 -2.64 -15.41
C ARG A 381 1.91 -2.65 -16.77
N VAL A 382 3.07 -2.01 -16.88
CA VAL A 382 3.89 -2.00 -18.10
C VAL A 382 4.39 -3.41 -18.45
N ALA A 383 4.64 -4.26 -17.45
CA ALA A 383 5.01 -5.65 -17.66
C ALA A 383 3.94 -6.48 -18.37
N ASP A 384 2.68 -6.03 -18.37
CA ASP A 384 1.56 -6.71 -19.00
C ASP A 384 1.32 -6.26 -20.45
N GLN A 385 2.04 -5.24 -20.94
CA GLN A 385 1.79 -4.62 -22.25
C GLN A 385 2.61 -5.29 -23.37
N PRO A 386 1.99 -5.99 -24.35
CA PRO A 386 2.70 -6.62 -25.47
C PRO A 386 3.53 -5.64 -26.30
N ALA A 387 3.04 -4.40 -26.46
CA ALA A 387 3.76 -3.35 -27.17
C ALA A 387 5.08 -2.98 -26.46
N TRP A 388 5.07 -2.95 -25.12
CA TRP A 388 6.30 -2.74 -24.34
C TRP A 388 7.22 -3.94 -24.43
N MET A 389 6.72 -5.15 -24.25
CA MET A 389 7.49 -6.39 -24.34
C MET A 389 8.25 -6.45 -25.69
N GLN A 390 7.56 -6.16 -26.80
CA GLN A 390 8.17 -6.10 -28.14
C GLN A 390 9.22 -4.98 -28.27
N SER A 391 8.93 -3.80 -27.71
CA SER A 391 9.83 -2.64 -27.79
C SER A 391 11.18 -2.88 -27.10
N VAL A 392 11.21 -3.78 -26.09
CA VAL A 392 12.44 -4.17 -25.37
C VAL A 392 13.05 -5.49 -25.88
N GLY A 393 12.57 -6.00 -27.01
CA GLY A 393 13.13 -7.16 -27.70
C GLY A 393 12.67 -8.52 -27.18
N LEU A 394 11.64 -8.57 -26.33
CA LEU A 394 11.05 -9.83 -25.89
C LEU A 394 10.23 -10.48 -27.02
N LYS A 395 10.23 -11.79 -27.06
CA LYS A 395 9.52 -12.54 -28.11
C LYS A 395 8.05 -12.75 -27.73
N VAL A 396 7.19 -11.96 -28.35
CA VAL A 396 5.72 -12.09 -28.19
C VAL A 396 5.17 -12.67 -29.49
N HIS A 397 4.75 -13.95 -29.45
CA HIS A 397 4.29 -14.66 -30.65
C HIS A 397 2.93 -14.18 -31.15
N ASP A 398 1.99 -13.92 -30.25
CA ASP A 398 0.66 -13.38 -30.55
C ASP A 398 0.35 -12.18 -29.65
N PRO A 399 0.76 -10.97 -30.04
CA PRO A 399 0.56 -9.77 -29.23
C PRO A 399 -0.92 -9.47 -28.94
N LYS A 400 -1.81 -9.83 -29.86
CA LYS A 400 -3.25 -9.60 -29.70
C LYS A 400 -3.83 -10.55 -28.63
N ALA A 401 -3.52 -11.82 -28.69
CA ALA A 401 -3.97 -12.77 -27.69
C ALA A 401 -3.41 -12.46 -26.28
N ILE A 402 -2.15 -12.02 -26.21
CA ILE A 402 -1.56 -11.56 -24.94
C ILE A 402 -2.30 -10.32 -24.44
N ALA A 403 -2.56 -9.31 -25.24
CA ALA A 403 -3.31 -8.12 -24.83
C ALA A 403 -4.70 -8.47 -24.29
N GLU A 404 -5.46 -9.29 -25.03
CA GLU A 404 -6.79 -9.76 -24.59
C GLU A 404 -6.73 -10.52 -23.25
N THR A 405 -5.65 -11.26 -23.01
CA THR A 405 -5.44 -12.01 -21.78
C THR A 405 -5.09 -11.09 -20.61
N THR A 406 -4.16 -10.17 -20.81
CA THR A 406 -3.72 -9.23 -19.76
C THR A 406 -4.82 -8.21 -19.41
N ASP A 407 -5.57 -7.72 -20.38
CA ASP A 407 -6.73 -6.85 -20.14
C ASP A 407 -7.80 -7.55 -19.30
N ARG A 408 -8.06 -8.83 -19.60
CA ARG A 408 -9.00 -9.64 -18.81
C ARG A 408 -8.47 -9.92 -17.41
N MET A 409 -7.19 -10.25 -17.30
CA MET A 409 -6.52 -10.48 -16.02
C MET A 409 -6.61 -9.25 -15.13
N HIS A 410 -6.26 -8.06 -15.66
CA HIS A 410 -6.35 -6.81 -14.93
C HIS A 410 -7.79 -6.49 -14.50
N ARG A 411 -8.76 -6.63 -15.40
CA ARG A 411 -10.17 -6.44 -15.09
C ARG A 411 -10.65 -7.36 -13.96
N ASP A 412 -10.38 -8.66 -14.07
CA ASP A 412 -10.81 -9.62 -13.07
C ASP A 412 -10.08 -9.40 -11.74
N HIS A 413 -8.79 -9.01 -11.78
CA HIS A 413 -8.02 -8.63 -10.60
C HIS A 413 -8.68 -7.46 -9.86
N VAL A 414 -8.92 -6.34 -10.54
CA VAL A 414 -9.53 -5.14 -9.94
C VAL A 414 -10.90 -5.46 -9.32
N LEU A 415 -11.74 -6.22 -10.02
CA LEU A 415 -13.09 -6.56 -9.54
C LEU A 415 -13.06 -7.50 -8.33
N ILE A 416 -12.23 -8.53 -8.35
CA ILE A 416 -12.06 -9.47 -7.22
C ILE A 416 -11.48 -8.74 -6.01
N PHE A 417 -10.44 -7.95 -6.24
CA PHE A 417 -9.77 -7.20 -5.19
C PHE A 417 -10.67 -6.11 -4.59
N ALA A 418 -11.53 -5.48 -5.39
CA ALA A 418 -12.55 -4.55 -4.89
C ALA A 418 -13.50 -5.25 -3.91
N GLY A 419 -14.02 -6.44 -4.25
CA GLY A 419 -14.85 -7.25 -3.37
C GLY A 419 -14.14 -7.65 -2.07
N TRP A 420 -12.91 -8.12 -2.19
CA TRP A 420 -12.07 -8.47 -1.05
C TRP A 420 -11.77 -7.27 -0.12
N SER A 421 -11.44 -6.13 -0.70
CA SER A 421 -11.15 -4.91 0.06
C SER A 421 -12.37 -4.42 0.85
N GLN A 422 -13.59 -4.59 0.32
CA GLN A 422 -14.83 -4.33 1.08
C GLN A 422 -14.90 -5.21 2.34
N VAL A 423 -14.59 -6.51 2.20
CA VAL A 423 -14.59 -7.43 3.35
C VAL A 423 -13.62 -6.94 4.42
N MET A 424 -12.38 -6.66 4.06
CA MET A 424 -11.33 -6.26 5.00
C MET A 424 -11.64 -4.93 5.69
N VAL A 425 -11.95 -3.88 4.93
CA VAL A 425 -12.20 -2.53 5.46
C VAL A 425 -13.39 -2.53 6.41
N ARG A 426 -14.49 -3.20 6.05
CA ARG A 426 -15.71 -3.23 6.87
C ARG A 426 -15.56 -4.16 8.07
N PHE A 427 -14.87 -5.28 7.90
CA PHE A 427 -14.60 -6.19 8.99
C PHE A 427 -13.75 -5.52 10.08
N GLU A 428 -12.63 -4.88 9.71
CA GLU A 428 -11.79 -4.18 10.69
C GLU A 428 -12.51 -3.03 11.38
N ALA A 429 -13.30 -2.23 10.63
CA ALA A 429 -14.12 -1.16 11.21
C ALA A 429 -15.11 -1.69 12.26
N ALA A 430 -15.71 -2.86 12.03
CA ALA A 430 -16.64 -3.49 12.96
C ALA A 430 -15.91 -4.21 14.12
N LEU A 431 -14.78 -4.87 13.84
CA LEU A 431 -13.93 -5.52 14.85
C LEU A 431 -13.47 -4.54 15.93
N TYR A 432 -13.00 -3.35 15.55
CA TYR A 432 -12.58 -2.33 16.50
C TYR A 432 -13.76 -1.65 17.20
N ALA A 433 -14.91 -1.51 16.53
CA ALA A 433 -16.11 -0.97 17.17
C ALA A 433 -16.66 -1.88 18.27
N ASP A 434 -16.72 -3.19 18.02
CA ASP A 434 -17.16 -4.20 19.01
C ASP A 434 -16.39 -5.53 18.81
N PRO A 435 -15.29 -5.74 19.53
CA PRO A 435 -14.50 -6.98 19.43
C PRO A 435 -15.16 -8.22 20.05
N ASP A 436 -16.26 -8.06 20.77
CA ASP A 436 -16.96 -9.15 21.45
C ASP A 436 -18.21 -9.65 20.71
N GLN A 437 -18.58 -9.00 19.57
CA GLN A 437 -19.67 -9.45 18.71
C GLN A 437 -19.36 -10.82 18.06
N ASP A 438 -20.35 -11.41 17.38
CA ASP A 438 -20.17 -12.65 16.60
C ASP A 438 -19.33 -12.37 15.32
N LEU A 439 -18.01 -12.35 15.49
CA LEU A 439 -17.06 -12.05 14.42
C LEU A 439 -17.02 -13.14 13.36
N ASN A 440 -17.30 -14.40 13.71
CA ASN A 440 -17.33 -15.51 12.74
C ASN A 440 -18.49 -15.33 11.77
N ARG A 441 -19.66 -14.98 12.29
CA ARG A 441 -20.82 -14.67 11.48
C ARG A 441 -20.59 -13.43 10.63
N LEU A 442 -20.12 -12.34 11.25
CA LEU A 442 -19.83 -11.09 10.55
C LEU A 442 -18.89 -11.29 9.37
N TRP A 443 -17.81 -12.05 9.57
CA TRP A 443 -16.86 -12.36 8.50
C TRP A 443 -17.54 -12.98 7.29
N TRP A 444 -18.32 -14.03 7.50
CA TRP A 444 -18.98 -14.74 6.41
C TRP A 444 -20.12 -13.94 5.78
N ASP A 445 -20.86 -13.14 6.56
CA ASP A 445 -21.87 -12.24 6.02
C ASP A 445 -21.24 -11.21 5.05
N LEU A 446 -20.04 -10.72 5.35
CA LEU A 446 -19.30 -9.82 4.47
C LEU A 446 -18.72 -10.55 3.24
N VAL A 447 -18.16 -11.75 3.40
CA VAL A 447 -17.64 -12.56 2.29
C VAL A 447 -18.76 -12.92 1.32
N GLU A 448 -19.91 -13.41 1.80
CA GLU A 448 -21.06 -13.72 0.96
C GLU A 448 -21.58 -12.48 0.23
N LYS A 449 -21.64 -11.34 0.91
CA LYS A 449 -22.13 -10.08 0.33
C LYS A 449 -21.22 -9.50 -0.74
N TYR A 450 -19.91 -9.43 -0.47
CA TYR A 450 -18.98 -8.66 -1.29
C TYR A 450 -18.12 -9.51 -2.24
N GLN A 451 -17.90 -10.79 -1.93
CA GLN A 451 -17.16 -11.70 -2.78
C GLN A 451 -18.06 -12.75 -3.47
N LEU A 452 -19.33 -12.84 -3.10
CA LEU A 452 -20.27 -13.84 -3.63
C LEU A 452 -19.74 -15.28 -3.49
N VAL A 453 -19.03 -15.56 -2.39
CA VAL A 453 -18.47 -16.87 -2.08
C VAL A 453 -19.32 -17.54 -1.01
N ASN A 454 -19.83 -18.73 -1.31
CA ASN A 454 -20.72 -19.46 -0.40
C ASN A 454 -19.97 -19.88 0.88
N ARG A 455 -20.56 -19.57 2.04
CA ARG A 455 -20.10 -20.05 3.35
C ARG A 455 -20.09 -21.59 3.37
N PRO A 456 -19.03 -22.24 3.88
CA PRO A 456 -19.07 -23.67 4.13
C PRO A 456 -20.16 -24.02 5.17
N GLU A 457 -20.93 -25.06 4.88
CA GLU A 457 -22.05 -25.47 5.73
C GLU A 457 -21.57 -25.83 7.16
N GLY A 458 -22.27 -25.31 8.17
CA GLY A 458 -21.96 -25.54 9.58
C GLY A 458 -20.66 -24.89 10.08
N ARG A 459 -19.97 -24.10 9.24
CA ARG A 459 -18.69 -23.49 9.64
C ARG A 459 -18.89 -22.33 10.61
N ASN A 460 -18.31 -22.46 11.80
CA ASN A 460 -18.27 -21.43 12.83
C ASN A 460 -16.87 -21.40 13.46
N THR A 461 -15.88 -20.96 12.68
CA THR A 461 -14.48 -20.85 13.09
C THR A 461 -13.96 -19.45 12.76
N PRO A 462 -12.94 -18.95 13.47
CA PRO A 462 -12.44 -17.59 13.30
C PRO A 462 -11.56 -17.45 12.04
N ASP A 463 -12.15 -17.65 10.87
CA ASP A 463 -11.45 -17.57 9.59
C ASP A 463 -10.85 -16.18 9.32
N TYR A 464 -11.44 -15.12 9.86
CA TYR A 464 -10.90 -13.77 9.81
C TYR A 464 -9.51 -13.68 10.45
N ALA A 465 -9.29 -14.40 11.55
CA ALA A 465 -8.02 -14.36 12.27
C ALA A 465 -6.88 -15.10 11.53
N SER A 466 -7.20 -15.82 10.46
CA SER A 466 -6.19 -16.40 9.55
C SER A 466 -5.62 -15.36 8.55
N LYS A 467 -6.10 -14.11 8.54
CA LYS A 467 -5.52 -13.02 7.74
C LYS A 467 -4.53 -12.23 8.58
N ILE A 468 -3.25 -12.44 8.32
CA ILE A 468 -2.14 -11.88 9.09
C ILE A 468 -2.18 -10.35 9.19
N HIS A 469 -2.70 -9.65 8.17
CA HIS A 469 -2.77 -8.19 8.12
C HIS A 469 -3.52 -7.57 9.30
N ILE A 470 -4.56 -8.23 9.82
CA ILE A 470 -5.30 -7.77 11.00
C ILE A 470 -4.37 -7.68 12.24
N ILE A 471 -3.34 -8.52 12.28
CA ILE A 471 -2.34 -8.54 13.36
C ILE A 471 -1.21 -7.55 13.06
N SER A 472 -0.56 -7.68 11.89
CA SER A 472 0.69 -7.00 11.53
C SER A 472 0.51 -5.60 10.97
N SER A 473 -0.55 -5.39 10.20
CA SER A 473 -0.78 -4.15 9.43
C SER A 473 -2.24 -3.70 9.56
N PRO A 474 -2.71 -3.43 10.80
CA PRO A 474 -4.11 -3.11 11.04
C PRO A 474 -4.49 -1.77 10.40
N VAL A 475 -5.73 -1.70 9.90
CA VAL A 475 -6.31 -0.49 9.29
C VAL A 475 -5.51 0.01 8.09
N TYR A 476 -5.02 -0.91 7.25
CA TYR A 476 -4.19 -0.57 6.08
C TYR A 476 -4.85 -0.91 4.73
N TYR A 477 -5.78 -1.87 4.70
CA TYR A 477 -6.28 -2.47 3.46
C TYR A 477 -6.95 -1.47 2.48
N HIS A 478 -7.51 -0.37 3.00
CA HIS A 478 -8.06 0.70 2.17
C HIS A 478 -6.99 1.33 1.26
N SER A 479 -5.74 1.40 1.71
CA SER A 479 -4.64 2.03 0.96
C SER A 479 -4.34 1.32 -0.36
N TYR A 480 -4.43 -0.01 -0.42
CA TYR A 480 -4.22 -0.75 -1.66
C TYR A 480 -5.28 -0.38 -2.73
N MET A 481 -6.57 -0.40 -2.37
CA MET A 481 -7.63 -0.08 -3.32
C MET A 481 -7.64 1.41 -3.70
N MET A 482 -7.32 2.31 -2.76
CA MET A 482 -7.14 3.73 -3.06
C MET A 482 -5.93 3.95 -3.99
N GLY A 483 -4.88 3.15 -3.85
CA GLY A 483 -3.74 3.10 -4.77
C GLY A 483 -4.16 2.77 -6.19
N GLU A 484 -4.95 1.71 -6.37
CA GLU A 484 -5.50 1.32 -7.67
C GLU A 484 -6.36 2.43 -8.33
N MET A 485 -7.23 3.06 -7.53
CA MET A 485 -8.04 4.18 -8.03
C MET A 485 -7.17 5.34 -8.51
N PHE A 486 -6.15 5.71 -7.74
CA PHE A 486 -5.27 6.82 -8.10
C PHE A 486 -4.32 6.46 -9.24
N ALA A 487 -3.83 5.22 -9.33
CA ALA A 487 -3.06 4.72 -10.47
C ALA A 487 -3.83 4.87 -11.79
N SER A 488 -5.10 4.47 -11.78
CA SER A 488 -6.00 4.64 -12.95
C SER A 488 -6.25 6.11 -13.29
N GLN A 489 -6.40 6.99 -12.27
CA GLN A 489 -6.54 8.44 -12.53
C GLN A 489 -5.25 9.05 -13.08
N LEU A 490 -4.07 8.64 -12.60
CA LEU A 490 -2.78 9.06 -13.15
C LEU A 490 -2.61 8.55 -14.59
N HIS A 491 -2.91 7.27 -14.83
CA HIS A 491 -2.87 6.70 -16.18
C HIS A 491 -3.75 7.50 -17.16
N HIS A 492 -5.00 7.75 -16.80
CA HIS A 492 -5.93 8.54 -17.61
C HIS A 492 -5.39 9.95 -17.88
N THR A 493 -4.84 10.63 -16.88
CA THR A 493 -4.25 11.96 -17.03
C THR A 493 -3.03 11.94 -17.95
N ILE A 494 -2.16 10.93 -17.81
CA ILE A 494 -1.00 10.75 -18.69
C ILE A 494 -1.46 10.54 -20.15
N VAL A 495 -2.41 9.65 -20.37
CA VAL A 495 -2.92 9.35 -21.72
C VAL A 495 -3.55 10.58 -22.38
N ARG A 496 -4.47 11.23 -21.66
CA ARG A 496 -5.28 12.33 -22.20
C ARG A 496 -4.50 13.64 -22.29
N ASP A 497 -3.84 14.05 -21.22
CA ASP A 497 -3.32 15.42 -21.08
C ASP A 497 -1.83 15.52 -21.41
N VAL A 498 -1.03 14.51 -21.03
CA VAL A 498 0.42 14.51 -21.24
C VAL A 498 0.79 14.00 -22.63
N LEU A 499 0.32 12.81 -22.98
CA LEU A 499 0.65 12.16 -24.24
C LEU A 499 -0.31 12.54 -25.38
N LYS A 500 -1.53 12.98 -25.06
CA LYS A 500 -2.62 13.24 -26.01
C LYS A 500 -2.80 12.07 -26.98
N ALA A 501 -2.78 10.87 -26.42
CA ALA A 501 -2.78 9.63 -27.19
C ALA A 501 -4.22 9.26 -27.62
N ASN A 502 -4.33 8.66 -28.80
CA ASN A 502 -5.61 8.16 -29.32
C ASN A 502 -5.89 6.70 -28.97
N THR A 503 -5.03 6.08 -28.14
CA THR A 503 -5.18 4.71 -27.63
C THR A 503 -5.21 4.74 -26.12
N PRO A 504 -6.00 3.88 -25.45
CA PRO A 504 -6.05 3.82 -24.00
C PRO A 504 -4.75 3.29 -23.38
N THR A 505 -3.96 2.50 -24.11
CA THR A 505 -2.71 1.88 -23.62
C THR A 505 -1.52 2.29 -24.50
N PRO A 506 -1.09 3.58 -24.47
CA PRO A 506 0.06 4.02 -25.25
C PRO A 506 1.37 3.47 -24.66
N LEU A 507 2.35 3.22 -25.53
CA LEU A 507 3.69 2.87 -25.09
C LEU A 507 4.33 4.02 -24.30
N TYR A 508 4.73 3.74 -23.05
CA TYR A 508 5.38 4.73 -22.18
C TYR A 508 6.88 4.88 -22.44
N SER A 509 7.56 3.80 -22.86
CA SER A 509 9.00 3.81 -23.11
C SER A 509 9.41 4.94 -24.06
N GLY A 510 10.45 5.67 -23.69
CA GLY A 510 10.96 6.80 -24.44
C GLY A 510 10.13 8.08 -24.34
N ARG A 511 9.07 8.12 -23.55
CA ARG A 511 8.19 9.28 -23.37
C ARG A 511 8.60 10.13 -22.17
N LYS A 512 9.63 10.96 -22.31
CA LYS A 512 10.16 11.84 -21.24
C LYS A 512 9.11 12.72 -20.57
N ALA A 513 8.09 13.17 -21.34
CA ALA A 513 6.99 13.98 -20.81
C ALA A 513 6.26 13.30 -19.63
N ILE A 514 6.31 11.96 -19.51
CA ILE A 514 5.75 11.23 -18.38
C ILE A 514 6.56 11.53 -17.12
N GLY A 515 7.88 11.40 -17.19
CA GLY A 515 8.76 11.71 -16.06
C GLY A 515 8.66 13.19 -15.64
N ASP A 516 8.57 14.12 -16.60
CA ASP A 516 8.37 15.54 -16.31
C ASP A 516 7.07 15.79 -15.56
N PHE A 517 5.97 15.18 -16.01
CA PHE A 517 4.67 15.23 -15.34
C PHE A 517 4.74 14.64 -13.92
N MET A 518 5.34 13.47 -13.76
CA MET A 518 5.46 12.82 -12.46
C MET A 518 6.31 13.67 -11.49
N LYS A 519 7.45 14.20 -11.94
CA LYS A 519 8.29 15.10 -11.14
C LYS A 519 7.56 16.36 -10.71
N GLU A 520 6.81 16.99 -11.61
CA GLU A 520 6.13 18.26 -11.31
C GLU A 520 4.88 18.07 -10.47
N LYS A 521 4.01 17.13 -10.88
CA LYS A 521 2.65 17.01 -10.34
C LYS A 521 2.50 16.00 -9.20
N VAL A 522 3.36 14.97 -9.13
CA VAL A 522 3.22 13.89 -8.16
C VAL A 522 4.33 13.95 -7.11
N PHE A 523 5.59 13.95 -7.54
CA PHE A 523 6.74 13.90 -6.63
C PHE A 523 7.09 15.26 -6.03
N GLY A 524 7.04 16.31 -6.85
CA GLY A 524 7.47 17.66 -6.48
C GLY A 524 6.87 18.22 -5.22
N PRO A 525 5.59 18.02 -4.93
CA PRO A 525 4.98 18.45 -3.70
C PRO A 525 5.50 17.71 -2.45
N GLY A 526 5.92 16.46 -2.55
CA GLY A 526 6.13 15.62 -1.38
C GLY A 526 4.89 15.61 -0.48
N ALA A 527 5.09 15.64 0.83
CA ALA A 527 4.01 15.74 1.82
C ALA A 527 3.56 17.18 2.11
N SER A 528 3.96 18.17 1.29
CA SER A 528 3.50 19.57 1.44
C SER A 528 2.00 19.71 1.16
N LEU A 529 1.45 18.84 0.34
CA LEU A 529 0.02 18.68 0.12
C LEU A 529 -0.51 17.49 0.93
N ARG A 530 -1.72 17.65 1.50
CA ARG A 530 -2.46 16.49 1.99
C ARG A 530 -2.83 15.60 0.80
N TRP A 531 -3.01 14.30 1.02
CA TRP A 531 -3.24 13.31 -0.04
C TRP A 531 -4.35 13.67 -1.02
N ASP A 532 -5.48 14.22 -0.54
CA ASP A 532 -6.61 14.63 -1.39
C ASP A 532 -6.28 15.87 -2.25
N ALA A 533 -5.52 16.81 -1.70
CA ALA A 533 -5.02 17.95 -2.45
C ALA A 533 -3.97 17.52 -3.49
N LEU A 534 -3.13 16.52 -3.20
CA LEU A 534 -2.20 15.94 -4.17
C LEU A 534 -2.93 15.29 -5.33
N VAL A 535 -3.95 14.46 -5.05
CA VAL A 535 -4.77 13.82 -6.09
C VAL A 535 -5.38 14.86 -7.03
N ARG A 536 -5.99 15.93 -6.48
CA ARG A 536 -6.52 17.05 -7.26
C ARG A 536 -5.43 17.81 -8.04
N HIS A 537 -4.28 18.01 -7.43
CA HIS A 537 -3.15 18.69 -8.08
C HIS A 537 -2.63 17.91 -9.29
N ALA A 538 -2.55 16.58 -9.18
CA ALA A 538 -2.03 15.70 -10.20
C ALA A 538 -3.05 15.42 -11.33
N THR A 539 -4.35 15.32 -11.00
CA THR A 539 -5.36 14.81 -11.93
C THR A 539 -6.48 15.80 -12.27
N GLY A 540 -6.56 16.90 -11.52
CA GLY A 540 -7.65 17.87 -11.62
C GLY A 540 -8.96 17.41 -10.97
N ARG A 541 -8.99 16.25 -10.28
CA ARG A 541 -10.21 15.62 -9.74
C ARG A 541 -9.97 15.07 -8.35
N ASP A 542 -11.06 14.85 -7.61
CA ASP A 542 -11.03 14.09 -6.36
C ASP A 542 -10.79 12.60 -6.62
N LEU A 543 -10.27 11.88 -5.62
CA LEU A 543 -10.13 10.43 -5.70
C LEU A 543 -11.51 9.79 -5.85
N SER A 544 -11.67 8.95 -6.89
CA SER A 544 -12.93 8.27 -7.18
C SER A 544 -12.67 6.95 -7.92
N PRO A 545 -13.48 5.91 -7.73
CA PRO A 545 -13.41 4.67 -8.47
C PRO A 545 -13.87 4.78 -9.93
N LYS A 546 -14.49 5.89 -10.35
CA LYS A 546 -15.09 6.05 -11.70
C LYS A 546 -14.09 5.86 -12.83
N THR A 547 -12.91 6.46 -12.71
CA THR A 547 -11.87 6.36 -13.77
C THR A 547 -11.38 4.91 -13.89
N MET A 548 -11.13 4.24 -12.77
CA MET A 548 -10.74 2.83 -12.73
C MET A 548 -11.82 1.94 -13.38
N MET A 549 -13.09 2.21 -13.10
CA MET A 549 -14.20 1.45 -13.69
C MET A 549 -14.36 1.71 -15.18
N ALA A 550 -14.10 2.92 -15.67
CA ALA A 550 -14.09 3.23 -17.09
C ALA A 550 -12.92 2.51 -17.80
N GLU A 551 -11.75 2.47 -17.20
CA GLU A 551 -10.57 1.77 -17.70
C GLU A 551 -10.86 0.27 -17.91
N ILE A 552 -11.33 -0.44 -16.88
CA ILE A 552 -11.60 -1.88 -16.96
C ILE A 552 -12.89 -2.22 -17.75
N GLY A 553 -13.79 -1.26 -17.95
CA GLY A 553 -15.02 -1.44 -18.74
C GLY A 553 -14.81 -1.52 -20.24
N GLY A 554 -13.62 -1.20 -20.74
CA GLY A 554 -13.31 -1.17 -22.17
C GLY A 554 -14.13 -0.12 -22.94
N ASP A 555 -14.67 0.87 -22.24
CA ASP A 555 -15.52 1.89 -22.88
C ASP A 555 -14.60 2.86 -23.65
N GLU A 556 -14.72 2.88 -24.99
CA GLU A 556 -14.07 3.87 -25.88
C GLU A 556 -14.43 5.33 -25.50
N ARG A 557 -15.36 5.50 -24.57
CA ARG A 557 -15.81 6.77 -23.98
C ARG A 557 -14.88 7.34 -22.92
N MET A 558 -13.66 6.84 -22.75
CA MET A 558 -12.64 7.53 -21.93
C MET A 558 -12.40 8.99 -22.38
N SER A 559 -12.89 9.36 -23.56
CA SER A 559 -12.80 10.72 -24.10
C SER A 559 -14.00 11.63 -23.77
N ALA A 560 -15.16 11.12 -23.35
CA ALA A 560 -16.40 11.90 -23.39
C ALA A 560 -17.20 12.03 -22.07
N THR A 561 -16.94 11.27 -21.01
CA THR A 561 -17.76 11.32 -19.78
C THR A 561 -16.98 11.63 -18.52
N ALA A 562 -15.99 12.45 -18.64
CA ALA A 562 -15.20 12.94 -17.53
C ALA A 562 -15.54 14.40 -17.14
N ASP A 563 -16.78 14.84 -17.40
CA ASP A 563 -17.36 16.10 -16.87
C ASP A 563 -18.11 15.87 -15.56
#